data_1df0dfeb86773ce4c6447bf7b2416f60
#
_entry.id   1df0dfeb86773ce4c6447bf7b2416f60
#
_cell.length_a   1.000
_cell.length_b   1.000
_cell.length_c   1.000
_cell.angle_alpha   90.00
_cell.angle_beta   90.00
_cell.angle_gamma   90.00
#
_symmetry.space_group_name_H-M   'P 1'
#
loop_
_entity.id
_entity.type
_entity.pdbx_description
1 polymer ?
#
loop_
_entity_poly.entity_id
_entity_poly.type
_entity_poly.pdbx_seq_one_letter_code
_entity_poly.pdbx_strand_id
1 'polypeptide(L)'
;DPTSNIISRLRSPGASVQVHYTEVLILMQDGSEIPARLLLKDMDLDLAFLLPITETEESSEKFTFSATPGWNRAKNPPTPEILNEVVSISKLGRNLYRQSTLRRGWVNAVIEKPRPYFVIENTEPGTPVFDHRGRWLGVVVYKMDSGRPTAVVTLPIEDIMEIAEQVRSRNQ
;
A
#
# COMPACT_ATOMS: atom_id res chain seq x y z
N ASP A 1 12.07 9.49 19.96
CA ASP A 1 12.48 8.99 18.65
C ASP A 1 13.52 9.96 18.06
N PRO A 2 14.81 9.55 17.90
CA PRO A 2 15.86 10.47 17.45
C PRO A 2 15.71 10.92 16.00
N THR A 3 14.89 10.27 15.20
CA THR A 3 14.66 10.63 13.79
C THR A 3 13.70 11.82 13.60
N SER A 4 12.79 12.06 14.52
CA SER A 4 11.84 13.18 14.40
C SER A 4 12.51 14.55 14.64
N ASN A 5 13.63 14.58 15.36
CA ASN A 5 14.35 15.83 15.67
C ASN A 5 15.30 16.33 14.55
N ILE A 6 15.67 15.45 13.61
CA ILE A 6 16.54 15.84 12.48
C ILE A 6 15.75 16.55 11.41
N ILE A 7 14.51 16.10 11.14
CA ILE A 7 13.64 16.67 10.10
C ILE A 7 13.14 18.09 10.46
N SER A 8 12.95 18.37 11.76
CA SER A 8 12.50 19.69 12.19
C SER A 8 13.57 20.80 12.07
N ARG A 9 14.86 20.44 12.02
CA ARG A 9 15.99 21.40 11.90
C ARG A 9 16.34 21.77 10.47
N LEU A 10 15.82 21.05 9.45
CA LEU A 10 16.12 21.30 8.03
C LEU A 10 15.07 22.17 7.31
N ARG A 11 14.18 22.84 8.02
CA ARG A 11 13.24 23.79 7.42
C ARG A 11 13.89 25.15 7.15
N SER A 12 14.85 25.18 6.24
CA SER A 12 15.18 26.41 5.53
C SER A 12 14.20 26.57 4.36
N PRO A 13 13.62 27.77 4.12
CA PRO A 13 12.78 28.00 2.95
C PRO A 13 13.60 27.78 1.69
N GLY A 14 13.27 26.72 0.91
CA GLY A 14 13.94 26.41 -0.35
C GLY A 14 14.77 25.13 -0.39
N ALA A 15 14.95 24.41 0.71
CA ALA A 15 15.61 23.11 0.69
C ALA A 15 14.66 21.99 0.24
N SER A 16 14.87 21.43 -0.95
CA SER A 16 14.22 20.19 -1.37
C SER A 16 14.96 19.00 -0.76
N VAL A 17 14.29 18.24 0.08
CA VAL A 17 14.84 16.98 0.60
C VAL A 17 14.60 15.90 -0.45
N GLN A 18 15.67 15.44 -1.11
CA GLN A 18 15.63 14.25 -1.95
C GLN A 18 15.87 13.02 -1.06
N VAL A 19 14.88 12.13 -1.00
CA VAL A 19 15.02 10.85 -0.30
C VAL A 19 15.54 9.82 -1.28
N HIS A 20 16.75 9.32 -1.04
CA HIS A 20 17.32 8.19 -1.77
C HIS A 20 17.15 6.92 -0.92
N TYR A 21 16.46 5.94 -1.47
CA TYR A 21 16.38 4.61 -0.85
C TYR A 21 17.67 3.86 -1.19
N THR A 22 18.44 3.49 -0.17
CA THR A 22 19.65 2.67 -0.33
C THR A 22 19.32 1.19 -0.48
N GLU A 23 18.22 0.77 0.12
CA GLU A 23 17.77 -0.60 0.10
C GLU A 23 16.24 -0.65 0.26
N VAL A 24 15.59 -1.55 -0.47
CA VAL A 24 14.17 -1.85 -0.35
C VAL A 24 14.01 -3.35 -0.14
N LEU A 25 13.36 -3.74 0.95
CA LEU A 25 13.15 -5.13 1.31
C LEU A 25 11.66 -5.43 1.42
N ILE A 26 11.24 -6.57 0.87
CA ILE A 26 9.90 -7.13 1.05
C ILE A 26 9.94 -8.09 2.23
N LEU A 27 9.16 -7.79 3.27
CA LEU A 27 9.03 -8.66 4.43
C LEU A 27 8.02 -9.77 4.13
N MET A 28 8.50 -11.00 4.16
CA MET A 28 7.67 -12.20 3.94
C MET A 28 6.91 -12.62 5.20
N GLN A 29 5.99 -13.57 5.04
CA GLN A 29 5.15 -14.08 6.15
C GLN A 29 5.98 -14.79 7.21
N ASP A 30 7.00 -15.53 6.82
CA ASP A 30 7.92 -16.26 7.71
C ASP A 30 8.94 -15.36 8.42
N GLY A 31 8.94 -14.06 8.09
CA GLY A 31 9.85 -13.07 8.66
C GLY A 31 11.13 -12.87 7.84
N SER A 32 11.34 -13.62 6.76
CA SER A 32 12.45 -13.40 5.82
C SER A 32 12.27 -12.05 5.09
N GLU A 33 13.37 -11.46 4.65
CA GLU A 33 13.39 -10.20 3.92
C GLU A 33 13.99 -10.43 2.52
N ILE A 34 13.23 -10.05 1.48
CA ILE A 34 13.64 -10.22 0.08
C ILE A 34 14.00 -8.87 -0.50
N PRO A 35 15.17 -8.70 -1.11
CA PRO A 35 15.52 -7.47 -1.79
C PRO A 35 14.58 -7.21 -2.96
N ALA A 36 14.24 -5.94 -3.17
CA ALA A 36 13.35 -5.51 -4.22
C ALA A 36 13.83 -4.21 -4.86
N ARG A 37 13.49 -4.01 -6.11
CA ARG A 37 13.69 -2.73 -6.81
C ARG A 37 12.38 -1.97 -6.94
N LEU A 38 12.47 -0.67 -6.82
CA LEU A 38 11.35 0.24 -7.07
C LEU A 38 11.13 0.36 -8.58
N LEU A 39 9.93 0.02 -9.05
CA LEU A 39 9.52 0.16 -10.45
C LEU A 39 8.87 1.51 -10.74
N LEU A 40 7.94 1.90 -9.87
CA LEU A 40 7.21 3.16 -9.96
C LEU A 40 6.89 3.67 -8.55
N LYS A 41 7.00 4.98 -8.39
CA LYS A 41 6.45 5.70 -7.24
C LYS A 41 5.49 6.76 -7.76
N ASP A 42 4.21 6.63 -7.39
CA ASP A 42 3.18 7.61 -7.68
C ASP A 42 2.95 8.47 -6.43
N MET A 43 3.37 9.74 -6.51
CA MET A 43 3.29 10.66 -5.38
C MET A 43 1.88 11.24 -5.19
N ASP A 44 1.06 11.23 -6.24
CA ASP A 44 -0.31 11.77 -6.19
C ASP A 44 -1.28 10.74 -5.59
N LEU A 45 -1.00 9.47 -5.79
CA LEU A 45 -1.79 8.35 -5.27
C LEU A 45 -1.20 7.72 -4.02
N ASP A 46 -0.02 8.17 -3.57
CA ASP A 46 0.70 7.61 -2.44
C ASP A 46 0.97 6.10 -2.59
N LEU A 47 1.33 5.68 -3.81
CA LEU A 47 1.61 4.29 -4.16
C LEU A 47 3.05 4.08 -4.60
N ALA A 48 3.57 2.88 -4.34
CA ALA A 48 4.82 2.40 -4.89
C ALA A 48 4.68 0.96 -5.38
N PHE A 49 5.26 0.67 -6.55
CA PHE A 49 5.30 -0.67 -7.12
C PHE A 49 6.73 -1.21 -7.05
N LEU A 50 6.86 -2.38 -6.47
CA LEU A 50 8.13 -3.04 -6.24
C LEU A 50 8.20 -4.33 -7.05
N LEU A 51 9.39 -4.67 -7.52
CA LEU A 51 9.68 -5.96 -8.11
C LEU A 51 10.71 -6.70 -7.23
N PRO A 52 10.40 -7.91 -6.75
CA PRO A 52 11.38 -8.72 -6.04
C PRO A 52 12.58 -9.01 -6.92
N ILE A 53 13.76 -8.98 -6.34
CA ILE A 53 15.00 -9.44 -6.98
C ILE A 53 15.14 -10.91 -6.62
N THR A 54 14.76 -11.80 -7.56
CA THR A 54 14.72 -13.26 -7.34
C THR A 54 15.99 -13.96 -7.77
N GLU A 55 16.88 -13.26 -8.49
CA GLU A 55 18.14 -13.82 -9.00
C GLU A 55 19.30 -13.06 -8.35
N THR A 56 19.78 -13.59 -7.24
CA THR A 56 21.14 -13.33 -6.78
C THR A 56 21.94 -14.61 -6.97
N GLU A 57 23.18 -14.50 -7.44
CA GLU A 57 24.09 -15.65 -7.66
C GLU A 57 24.29 -16.51 -6.39
N GLU A 58 23.92 -15.99 -5.22
CA GLU A 58 24.08 -16.65 -3.92
C GLU A 58 22.81 -17.37 -3.39
N SER A 59 21.62 -17.14 -3.95
CA SER A 59 20.39 -17.78 -3.47
C SER A 59 19.64 -18.49 -4.57
N SER A 60 19.73 -19.81 -4.59
CA SER A 60 18.87 -20.68 -5.42
C SER A 60 17.44 -20.81 -4.88
N GLU A 61 17.08 -20.08 -3.84
CA GLU A 61 15.74 -20.13 -3.25
C GLU A 61 14.74 -19.36 -4.12
N LYS A 62 13.86 -20.10 -4.76
CA LYS A 62 12.72 -19.53 -5.48
C LYS A 62 11.65 -19.11 -4.48
N PHE A 63 11.54 -17.80 -4.26
CA PHE A 63 10.44 -17.26 -3.48
C PHE A 63 9.12 -17.41 -4.26
N THR A 64 8.13 -17.99 -3.62
CA THR A 64 6.79 -18.12 -4.20
C THR A 64 5.87 -17.10 -3.55
N PHE A 65 5.38 -16.14 -4.33
CA PHE A 65 4.33 -15.25 -3.90
C PHE A 65 2.98 -15.91 -4.12
N SER A 66 2.22 -16.10 -3.06
CA SER A 66 0.83 -16.54 -3.19
C SER A 66 0.01 -15.43 -3.81
N ALA A 67 -0.73 -15.73 -4.86
CA ALA A 67 -1.71 -14.80 -5.40
C ALA A 67 -2.74 -14.48 -4.31
N THR A 68 -3.03 -13.19 -4.10
CA THR A 68 -4.11 -12.80 -3.19
C THR A 68 -5.42 -13.42 -3.70
N PRO A 69 -6.17 -14.15 -2.84
CA PRO A 69 -7.48 -14.66 -3.22
C PRO A 69 -8.35 -13.50 -3.72
N GLY A 70 -8.93 -13.65 -4.89
CA GLY A 70 -9.71 -12.58 -5.54
C GLY A 70 -8.93 -11.67 -6.48
N TRP A 71 -7.59 -11.83 -6.59
CA TRP A 71 -6.77 -11.16 -7.61
C TRP A 71 -7.14 -11.56 -9.06
N ASN A 72 -7.71 -12.75 -9.24
CA ASN A 72 -8.25 -13.12 -10.54
C ASN A 72 -9.36 -12.14 -10.89
N ARG A 73 -9.08 -11.26 -11.86
CA ARG A 73 -9.96 -10.33 -12.55
C ARG A 73 -11.43 -10.66 -12.29
N ALA A 74 -11.93 -10.29 -11.12
CA ALA A 74 -13.35 -10.31 -10.88
C ALA A 74 -13.93 -9.37 -11.95
N LYS A 75 -14.75 -9.90 -12.83
CA LYS A 75 -15.42 -9.10 -13.87
C LYS A 75 -16.23 -7.95 -13.27
N ASN A 76 -16.49 -8.01 -11.96
CA ASN A 76 -17.13 -6.99 -11.15
C ASN A 76 -16.36 -6.90 -9.81
N PRO A 77 -15.47 -5.93 -9.64
CA PRO A 77 -14.86 -5.66 -8.35
C PRO A 77 -15.94 -5.26 -7.32
N PRO A 78 -15.72 -5.57 -6.05
CA PRO A 78 -16.69 -5.26 -5.02
C PRO A 78 -16.75 -3.75 -4.79
N THR A 79 -17.91 -3.14 -5.08
CA THR A 79 -18.17 -1.75 -4.71
C THR A 79 -18.86 -1.76 -3.34
N PRO A 80 -18.24 -1.22 -2.30
CA PRO A 80 -18.84 -1.18 -0.99
C PRO A 80 -19.91 -0.08 -0.91
N GLU A 81 -20.92 -0.30 -0.08
CA GLU A 81 -21.91 0.68 0.28
C GLU A 81 -21.59 1.28 1.67
N ILE A 82 -22.15 2.45 1.96
CA ILE A 82 -22.06 3.07 3.29
C ILE A 82 -22.62 2.09 4.31
N LEU A 83 -21.94 2.01 5.47
CA LEU A 83 -22.22 1.07 6.56
C LEU A 83 -21.88 -0.41 6.26
N ASN A 84 -21.28 -0.72 5.11
CA ASN A 84 -20.72 -2.05 4.93
C ASN A 84 -19.54 -2.27 5.91
N GLU A 85 -19.54 -3.42 6.55
CA GLU A 85 -18.44 -3.85 7.41
C GLU A 85 -17.25 -4.30 6.56
N VAL A 86 -16.06 -3.89 6.98
CA VAL A 86 -14.80 -4.19 6.32
C VAL A 86 -13.73 -4.58 7.32
N VAL A 87 -12.68 -5.21 6.81
CA VAL A 87 -11.52 -5.65 7.59
C VAL A 87 -10.26 -5.15 6.93
N SER A 88 -9.36 -4.56 7.71
CA SER A 88 -7.99 -4.26 7.28
C SER A 88 -6.98 -5.14 8.01
N ILE A 89 -5.89 -5.50 7.32
CA ILE A 89 -4.84 -6.37 7.83
C ILE A 89 -3.53 -5.59 7.83
N SER A 90 -2.82 -5.61 8.94
CA SER A 90 -1.50 -4.99 9.04
C SER A 90 -0.54 -5.83 9.87
N LYS A 91 0.72 -5.40 9.94
CA LYS A 91 1.72 -5.98 10.84
C LYS A 91 2.11 -4.95 11.89
N LEU A 92 2.21 -5.38 13.13
CA LEU A 92 2.71 -4.57 14.24
C LEU A 92 4.20 -4.27 14.06
N GLY A 93 4.73 -3.32 14.84
CA GLY A 93 6.13 -2.94 14.80
C GLY A 93 7.08 -4.07 15.22
N ARG A 94 8.39 -3.87 14.98
CA ARG A 94 9.45 -4.84 15.34
C ARG A 94 9.45 -5.20 16.83
N ASN A 95 9.15 -4.24 17.69
CA ASN A 95 9.03 -4.43 19.16
C ASN A 95 7.87 -5.36 19.56
N LEU A 96 6.94 -5.62 18.66
CA LEU A 96 5.82 -6.56 18.83
C LEU A 96 5.95 -7.74 17.87
N TYR A 97 7.18 -8.10 17.52
CA TYR A 97 7.55 -9.25 16.67
C TYR A 97 6.84 -9.28 15.31
N ARG A 98 6.43 -8.10 14.80
CA ARG A 98 5.72 -7.99 13.51
C ARG A 98 4.49 -8.89 13.42
N GLN A 99 3.81 -9.11 14.56
CA GLN A 99 2.58 -9.90 14.60
C GLN A 99 1.53 -9.30 13.67
N SER A 100 0.82 -10.19 12.99
CA SER A 100 -0.32 -9.77 12.16
C SER A 100 -1.44 -9.25 13.05
N THR A 101 -2.04 -8.15 12.67
CA THR A 101 -3.19 -7.57 13.33
C THR A 101 -4.32 -7.35 12.34
N LEU A 102 -5.53 -7.44 12.84
CA LEU A 102 -6.74 -7.30 12.07
C LEU A 102 -7.60 -6.22 12.74
N ARG A 103 -8.06 -5.26 11.95
CA ARG A 103 -8.96 -4.20 12.38
C ARG A 103 -10.27 -4.31 11.63
N ARG A 104 -11.36 -4.08 12.34
CA ARG A 104 -12.70 -3.99 11.79
C ARG A 104 -13.13 -2.55 11.75
N GLY A 105 -13.77 -2.15 10.66
CA GLY A 105 -14.33 -0.82 10.46
C GLY A 105 -15.54 -0.84 9.56
N TRP A 106 -16.08 0.33 9.28
CA TRP A 106 -17.23 0.53 8.39
C TRP A 106 -16.92 1.56 7.33
N VAL A 107 -17.57 1.42 6.19
CA VAL A 107 -17.53 2.41 5.12
C VAL A 107 -18.38 3.61 5.53
N ASN A 108 -17.75 4.76 5.73
CA ASN A 108 -18.41 6.00 6.14
C ASN A 108 -18.86 6.84 4.95
N ALA A 109 -18.12 6.75 3.82
CA ALA A 109 -18.49 7.46 2.60
C ALA A 109 -17.92 6.73 1.37
N VAL A 110 -18.64 6.89 0.25
CA VAL A 110 -18.20 6.52 -1.09
C VAL A 110 -18.09 7.80 -1.90
N ILE A 111 -16.88 8.09 -2.40
CA ILE A 111 -16.59 9.26 -3.23
C ILE A 111 -16.48 8.77 -4.66
N GLU A 112 -17.24 9.35 -5.58
CA GLU A 112 -17.24 8.93 -6.98
C GLU A 112 -16.36 9.81 -7.87
N LYS A 113 -16.26 11.10 -7.55
CA LYS A 113 -15.57 12.09 -8.40
C LYS A 113 -14.64 12.98 -7.58
N PRO A 114 -13.56 13.47 -8.19
CA PRO A 114 -13.09 13.24 -9.57
C PRO A 114 -12.52 11.83 -9.79
N ARG A 115 -12.10 11.15 -8.72
CA ARG A 115 -11.62 9.77 -8.66
C ARG A 115 -12.38 9.04 -7.56
N PRO A 116 -12.71 7.75 -7.74
CA PRO A 116 -13.36 6.99 -6.70
C PRO A 116 -12.43 6.77 -5.50
N TYR A 117 -13.00 6.92 -4.30
CA TYR A 117 -12.37 6.59 -3.02
C TYR A 117 -13.41 6.11 -2.02
N PHE A 118 -12.99 5.31 -1.06
CA PHE A 118 -13.82 4.96 0.10
C PHE A 118 -13.23 5.60 1.34
N VAL A 119 -14.07 6.21 2.16
CA VAL A 119 -13.69 6.66 3.51
C VAL A 119 -14.08 5.56 4.48
N ILE A 120 -13.10 4.99 5.15
CA ILE A 120 -13.28 3.84 6.03
C ILE A 120 -12.69 4.18 7.38
N GLU A 121 -13.46 3.96 8.43
CA GLU A 121 -12.98 4.18 9.79
C GLU A 121 -12.01 3.08 10.23
N ASN A 122 -11.22 3.39 11.27
CA ASN A 122 -10.32 2.45 11.95
C ASN A 122 -9.32 1.76 11.00
N THR A 123 -8.85 2.49 9.98
CA THR A 123 -7.85 2.01 9.01
C THR A 123 -6.55 2.84 9.12
N GLU A 124 -5.46 2.27 8.64
CA GLU A 124 -4.14 2.92 8.60
C GLU A 124 -3.60 2.95 7.17
N PRO A 125 -2.91 4.03 6.75
CA PRO A 125 -2.25 4.09 5.45
C PRO A 125 -1.29 2.91 5.24
N GLY A 126 -1.27 2.39 4.00
CA GLY A 126 -0.45 1.23 3.61
C GLY A 126 -1.12 -0.12 3.90
N THR A 127 -2.35 -0.17 4.42
CA THR A 127 -3.02 -1.42 4.73
C THR A 127 -4.04 -1.82 3.66
N PRO A 128 -4.11 -3.11 3.25
CA PRO A 128 -5.17 -3.61 2.40
C PRO A 128 -6.48 -3.73 3.17
N VAL A 129 -7.59 -3.48 2.47
CA VAL A 129 -8.96 -3.57 3.01
C VAL A 129 -9.75 -4.61 2.25
N PHE A 130 -10.49 -5.42 2.99
CA PHE A 130 -11.31 -6.52 2.48
C PHE A 130 -12.75 -6.38 2.99
N ASP A 131 -13.70 -6.86 2.20
CA ASP A 131 -15.08 -7.01 2.67
C ASP A 131 -15.23 -8.25 3.58
N HIS A 132 -16.43 -8.43 4.13
CA HIS A 132 -16.75 -9.58 5.00
C HIS A 132 -16.65 -10.95 4.31
N ARG A 133 -16.51 -10.98 2.97
CA ARG A 133 -16.32 -12.21 2.16
C ARG A 133 -14.84 -12.42 1.81
N GLY A 134 -13.94 -11.57 2.31
CA GLY A 134 -12.52 -11.62 1.99
C GLY A 134 -12.18 -11.11 0.59
N ARG A 135 -13.09 -10.40 -0.10
CA ARG A 135 -12.79 -9.78 -1.38
C ARG A 135 -12.03 -8.48 -1.15
N TRP A 136 -10.97 -8.29 -1.89
CA TRP A 136 -10.13 -7.11 -1.75
C TRP A 136 -10.82 -5.87 -2.31
N LEU A 137 -11.02 -4.86 -1.47
CA LEU A 137 -11.64 -3.59 -1.82
C LEU A 137 -10.63 -2.55 -2.32
N GLY A 138 -9.42 -2.56 -1.77
CA GLY A 138 -8.40 -1.59 -2.09
C GLY A 138 -7.31 -1.47 -1.02
N VAL A 139 -6.54 -0.39 -1.10
CA VAL A 139 -5.47 -0.06 -0.15
C VAL A 139 -5.70 1.33 0.44
N VAL A 140 -5.47 1.45 1.74
CA VAL A 140 -5.54 2.74 2.44
C VAL A 140 -4.32 3.59 2.07
N VAL A 141 -4.57 4.81 1.62
CA VAL A 141 -3.54 5.75 1.16
C VAL A 141 -3.79 7.14 1.75
N TYR A 142 -2.78 8.00 1.70
CA TYR A 142 -3.01 9.42 1.88
C TYR A 142 -3.51 10.03 0.56
N LYS A 143 -4.67 10.67 0.60
CA LYS A 143 -5.08 11.55 -0.50
C LYS A 143 -4.16 12.76 -0.49
N MET A 144 -3.39 12.90 -1.56
CA MET A 144 -2.46 14.01 -1.73
C MET A 144 -3.14 15.18 -2.45
N ASP A 145 -2.81 16.41 -2.05
CA ASP A 145 -3.15 17.62 -2.76
C ASP A 145 -1.93 18.55 -2.75
N SER A 146 -1.44 18.89 -3.93
CA SER A 146 -0.25 19.74 -4.10
C SER A 146 0.95 19.24 -3.28
N GLY A 147 1.15 17.91 -3.24
CA GLY A 147 2.23 17.25 -2.50
C GLY A 147 2.05 17.20 -0.97
N ARG A 148 0.84 17.47 -0.48
CA ARG A 148 0.52 17.39 0.97
C ARG A 148 -0.60 16.39 1.23
N PRO A 149 -0.50 15.57 2.28
CA PRO A 149 -1.59 14.70 2.68
C PRO A 149 -2.76 15.52 3.23
N THR A 150 -3.96 15.28 2.70
CA THR A 150 -5.18 16.00 3.09
C THR A 150 -6.22 15.13 3.77
N ALA A 151 -6.22 13.83 3.45
CA ALA A 151 -7.14 12.86 4.04
C ALA A 151 -6.55 11.46 3.99
N VAL A 152 -7.07 10.56 4.81
CA VAL A 152 -6.85 9.12 4.71
C VAL A 152 -8.06 8.52 3.99
N VAL A 153 -7.81 7.81 2.90
CA VAL A 153 -8.85 7.21 2.05
C VAL A 153 -8.41 5.83 1.57
N THR A 154 -9.35 5.02 1.15
CA THR A 154 -9.04 3.74 0.48
C THR A 154 -9.14 3.94 -1.02
N LEU A 155 -8.03 3.71 -1.73
CA LEU A 155 -7.99 3.68 -3.19
C LEU A 155 -8.55 2.32 -3.65
N PRO A 156 -9.55 2.31 -4.56
CA PRO A 156 -10.16 1.08 -5.05
C PRO A 156 -9.17 0.15 -5.73
N ILE A 157 -9.43 -1.14 -5.65
CA ILE A 157 -8.57 -2.17 -6.23
C ILE A 157 -8.45 -2.06 -7.75
N GLU A 158 -9.49 -1.59 -8.42
CA GLU A 158 -9.49 -1.40 -9.89
C GLU A 158 -8.42 -0.42 -10.32
N ASP A 159 -8.34 0.72 -9.65
CA ASP A 159 -7.35 1.75 -9.94
C ASP A 159 -5.93 1.21 -9.73
N ILE A 160 -5.73 0.46 -8.64
CA ILE A 160 -4.43 -0.16 -8.32
C ILE A 160 -4.04 -1.17 -9.41
N MET A 161 -4.99 -2.00 -9.86
CA MET A 161 -4.76 -3.00 -10.88
C MET A 161 -4.44 -2.39 -12.24
N GLU A 162 -5.15 -1.34 -12.62
CA GLU A 162 -4.89 -0.63 -13.86
C GLU A 162 -3.47 -0.08 -13.90
N ILE A 163 -3.03 0.57 -12.81
CA ILE A 163 -1.68 1.10 -12.69
C ILE A 163 -0.65 -0.03 -12.68
N ALA A 164 -0.91 -1.12 -11.97
CA ALA A 164 -0.03 -2.28 -11.94
C ALA A 164 0.18 -2.89 -13.34
N GLU A 165 -0.88 -2.99 -14.15
CA GLU A 165 -0.78 -3.47 -15.53
C GLU A 165 0.04 -2.51 -16.41
N GLN A 166 -0.13 -1.20 -16.25
CA GLN A 166 0.68 -0.20 -16.95
C GLN A 166 2.17 -0.29 -16.56
N VAL A 167 2.46 -0.45 -15.27
CA VAL A 167 3.84 -0.63 -14.78
C VAL A 167 4.46 -1.90 -15.34
N ARG A 168 3.71 -3.01 -15.35
CA ARG A 168 4.17 -4.29 -15.89
C ARG A 168 4.49 -4.20 -17.38
N SER A 169 3.62 -3.58 -18.16
CA SER A 169 3.81 -3.47 -19.63
C SER A 169 5.02 -2.61 -20.02
N ARG A 170 5.43 -1.65 -19.18
CA ARG A 170 6.60 -0.81 -19.41
C ARG A 170 7.94 -1.47 -19.04
N ASN A 171 7.90 -2.56 -18.28
CA ASN A 171 9.08 -3.24 -17.74
C ASN A 171 9.28 -4.65 -18.33
N GLN A 172 8.49 -5.02 -19.33
CA GLN A 172 8.69 -6.18 -20.20
C GLN A 172 9.45 -5.77 -21.46
#